data_cdc6f6d3ac9e813b1c4a80a5349f4fdd
#
_entry.id   cdc6f6d3ac9e813b1c4a80a5349f4fdd
#
_cell.length_a   1.000
_cell.length_b   1.000
_cell.length_c   1.000
_cell.angle_alpha   90.00
_cell.angle_beta   90.00
_cell.angle_gamma   90.00
#
_symmetry.space_group_name_H-M   'P 1'
#
loop_
_entity.id
_entity.type
_entity.pdbx_description
1 polymer ?
#
loop_
_entity_poly.entity_id
_entity_poly.type
_entity_poly.pdbx_seq_one_letter_code
_entity_poly.pdbx_strand_id
1 'polypeptide(L)'
;MFDSLFELVTKKISNKIIVALFILMSLSSITVVYFTTTKVSEDSIEKTKENLEMLNAAMFQSLRNAMNTGDPVQIAKAEEDARHIKGVKNLTVAKGKSLMELYPSNVPYTSDKEVLKTFDSKQPLLLQTNNENGHNIRMIKPMIATQECLMCHGNQNEGDVIGVMDLTFSLDESDTQIRALIAEISIISIILAFITIGLIFFIVRKATNPIQKLKDGFENLLHSNDTNISL
;
A
#
# COMPACT_ATOMS: atom_id res chain seq x y z
N MET A 1 -36.43 -14.14 15.93
CA MET A 1 -35.16 -13.96 16.66
C MET A 1 -34.71 -12.48 16.64
N PHE A 2 -34.76 -11.78 15.51
CA PHE A 2 -34.46 -10.32 15.44
C PHE A 2 -35.47 -9.46 16.21
N ASP A 3 -36.77 -9.76 16.15
CA ASP A 3 -37.81 -8.97 16.81
C ASP A 3 -37.75 -9.05 18.35
N SER A 4 -37.38 -10.20 18.90
CA SER A 4 -37.20 -10.38 20.35
C SER A 4 -35.98 -9.63 20.90
N LEU A 5 -34.91 -9.53 20.12
CA LEU A 5 -33.73 -8.72 20.44
C LEU A 5 -34.05 -7.22 20.37
N PHE A 6 -34.86 -6.81 19.40
CA PHE A 6 -35.28 -5.41 19.22
C PHE A 6 -36.21 -4.95 20.39
N GLU A 7 -37.14 -5.79 20.85
CA GLU A 7 -37.96 -5.53 22.02
C GLU A 7 -37.16 -5.42 23.33
N LEU A 8 -36.14 -6.30 23.53
CA LEU A 8 -35.26 -6.23 24.70
C LEU A 8 -34.42 -4.94 24.75
N VAL A 9 -34.02 -4.45 23.57
CA VAL A 9 -33.21 -3.24 23.40
C VAL A 9 -34.09 -1.98 23.63
N THR A 10 -35.38 -2.01 23.25
CA THR A 10 -36.24 -0.82 23.29
C THR A 10 -36.92 -0.55 24.64
N LYS A 11 -36.98 -1.54 25.55
CA LYS A 11 -37.67 -1.41 26.84
C LYS A 11 -37.01 -0.48 27.86
N LYS A 12 -35.66 -0.25 27.77
CA LYS A 12 -34.97 0.64 28.73
C LYS A 12 -34.21 1.72 28.00
N ILE A 13 -34.31 2.97 28.45
CA ILE A 13 -33.56 4.11 27.91
C ILE A 13 -32.05 3.86 27.88
N SER A 14 -31.51 3.19 28.91
CA SER A 14 -30.13 2.76 29.01
C SER A 14 -29.70 1.89 27.82
N ASN A 15 -30.52 0.94 27.39
CA ASN A 15 -30.20 0.03 26.28
C ASN A 15 -30.20 0.77 24.93
N LYS A 16 -31.11 1.75 24.74
CA LYS A 16 -31.09 2.59 23.51
C LYS A 16 -29.83 3.39 23.37
N ILE A 17 -29.32 3.97 24.45
CA ILE A 17 -28.08 4.73 24.47
C ILE A 17 -26.89 3.84 24.16
N ILE A 18 -26.83 2.65 24.78
CA ILE A 18 -25.74 1.68 24.54
C ILE A 18 -25.72 1.25 23.07
N VAL A 19 -26.87 0.94 22.48
CA VAL A 19 -26.95 0.52 21.08
C VAL A 19 -26.57 1.67 20.12
N ALA A 20 -27.04 2.87 20.39
CA ALA A 20 -26.68 4.04 19.56
C ALA A 20 -25.16 4.30 19.59
N LEU A 21 -24.54 4.23 20.78
CA LEU A 21 -23.11 4.38 20.93
C LEU A 21 -22.33 3.23 20.27
N PHE A 22 -22.83 2.00 20.36
CA PHE A 22 -22.24 0.85 19.68
C PHE A 22 -22.22 1.04 18.16
N ILE A 23 -23.34 1.47 17.58
CA ILE A 23 -23.44 1.72 16.13
C ILE A 23 -22.48 2.84 15.73
N LEU A 24 -22.45 3.94 16.48
CA LEU A 24 -21.55 5.07 16.20
C LEU A 24 -20.09 4.66 16.24
N MET A 25 -19.69 3.89 17.25
CA MET A 25 -18.32 3.41 17.40
C MET A 25 -17.92 2.40 16.31
N SER A 26 -18.84 1.49 15.97
CA SER A 26 -18.60 0.52 14.90
C SER A 26 -18.41 1.24 13.56
N LEU A 27 -19.24 2.22 13.26
CA LEU A 27 -19.13 3.02 12.04
C LEU A 27 -17.82 3.83 12.01
N SER A 28 -17.45 4.45 13.12
CA SER A 28 -16.17 5.16 13.26
C SER A 28 -14.98 4.24 13.06
N SER A 29 -14.99 3.06 13.68
CA SER A 29 -13.91 2.08 13.55
C SER A 29 -13.75 1.59 12.11
N ILE A 30 -14.85 1.28 11.43
CA ILE A 30 -14.84 0.86 10.02
C ILE A 30 -14.26 1.99 9.15
N THR A 31 -14.67 3.23 9.39
CA THR A 31 -14.17 4.39 8.65
C THR A 31 -12.66 4.58 8.83
N VAL A 32 -12.17 4.49 10.06
CA VAL A 32 -10.74 4.61 10.36
C VAL A 32 -9.93 3.50 9.68
N VAL A 33 -10.37 2.25 9.81
CA VAL A 33 -9.67 1.11 9.16
C VAL A 33 -9.65 1.29 7.64
N TYR A 34 -10.77 1.65 7.03
CA TYR A 34 -10.85 1.88 5.58
C TYR A 34 -9.89 2.99 5.13
N PHE A 35 -9.92 4.15 5.81
CA PHE A 35 -9.04 5.29 5.48
C PHE A 35 -7.57 4.95 5.66
N THR A 36 -7.21 4.28 6.77
CA THR A 36 -5.83 3.89 7.03
C THR A 36 -5.33 2.90 6.00
N THR A 37 -6.13 1.89 5.65
CA THR A 37 -5.78 0.88 4.64
C THR A 37 -5.51 1.52 3.28
N THR A 38 -6.40 2.42 2.84
CA THR A 38 -6.26 3.10 1.54
C THR A 38 -4.99 3.96 1.52
N LYS A 39 -4.78 4.75 2.57
CA LYS A 39 -3.61 5.64 2.66
C LYS A 39 -2.29 4.88 2.74
N VAL A 40 -2.20 3.84 3.57
CA VAL A 40 -0.99 3.02 3.68
C VAL A 40 -0.66 2.33 2.36
N SER A 41 -1.67 1.87 1.62
CA SER A 41 -1.46 1.25 0.31
C SER A 41 -0.96 2.26 -0.73
N GLU A 42 -1.59 3.45 -0.82
CA GLU A 42 -1.16 4.53 -1.73
C GLU A 42 0.27 4.99 -1.44
N ASP A 43 0.56 5.30 -0.18
CA ASP A 43 1.88 5.79 0.26
C ASP A 43 2.98 4.73 0.05
N SER A 44 2.65 3.44 0.23
CA SER A 44 3.59 2.35 -0.03
C SER A 44 3.96 2.24 -1.51
N ILE A 45 2.99 2.37 -2.40
CA ILE A 45 3.24 2.35 -3.86
C ILE A 45 4.09 3.55 -4.27
N GLU A 46 3.78 4.75 -3.77
CA GLU A 46 4.53 5.97 -4.09
C GLU A 46 6.00 5.85 -3.62
N LYS A 47 6.22 5.46 -2.36
CA LYS A 47 7.58 5.21 -1.84
C LYS A 47 8.32 4.13 -2.61
N THR A 48 7.61 3.09 -3.07
CA THR A 48 8.23 2.05 -3.89
C THR A 48 8.67 2.60 -5.24
N LYS A 49 7.89 3.47 -5.87
CA LYS A 49 8.30 4.15 -7.12
C LYS A 49 9.56 4.98 -6.91
N GLU A 50 9.62 5.81 -5.85
CA GLU A 50 10.79 6.61 -5.51
C GLU A 50 12.03 5.72 -5.26
N ASN A 51 11.86 4.64 -4.52
CA ASN A 51 12.93 3.67 -4.27
C ASN A 51 13.41 3.00 -5.55
N LEU A 52 12.51 2.68 -6.48
CA LEU A 52 12.86 2.10 -7.77
C LEU A 52 13.60 3.10 -8.66
N GLU A 53 13.25 4.37 -8.61
CA GLU A 53 14.00 5.41 -9.32
C GLU A 53 15.43 5.54 -8.79
N MET A 54 15.62 5.53 -7.46
CA MET A 54 16.93 5.53 -6.84
C MET A 54 17.72 4.26 -7.16
N LEU A 55 17.08 3.09 -7.09
CA LEU A 55 17.69 1.81 -7.42
C LEU A 55 18.13 1.78 -8.89
N ASN A 56 17.28 2.20 -9.81
CA ASN A 56 17.60 2.29 -11.23
C ASN A 56 18.77 3.24 -11.48
N ALA A 57 18.80 4.40 -10.80
CA ALA A 57 19.92 5.34 -10.89
C ALA A 57 21.22 4.74 -10.36
N ALA A 58 21.17 4.02 -9.24
CA ALA A 58 22.34 3.35 -8.66
C ALA A 58 22.86 2.22 -9.57
N MET A 59 21.97 1.41 -10.14
CA MET A 59 22.30 0.38 -11.12
C MET A 59 22.95 0.97 -12.36
N PHE A 60 22.38 2.07 -12.88
CA PHE A 60 22.96 2.78 -14.03
C PHE A 60 24.36 3.30 -13.73
N GLN A 61 24.60 3.89 -12.55
CA GLN A 61 25.93 4.35 -12.15
C GLN A 61 26.91 3.18 -11.98
N SER A 62 26.48 2.05 -11.43
CA SER A 62 27.29 0.85 -11.32
C SER A 62 27.71 0.31 -12.68
N LEU A 63 26.75 0.22 -13.60
CA LEU A 63 27.02 -0.19 -15.00
C LEU A 63 27.99 0.79 -15.68
N ARG A 64 27.76 2.10 -15.52
CA ARG A 64 28.63 3.14 -16.09
C ARG A 64 30.06 3.05 -15.55
N ASN A 65 30.22 2.83 -14.25
CA ASN A 65 31.54 2.61 -13.66
C ASN A 65 32.22 1.39 -14.23
N ALA A 66 31.48 0.28 -14.41
CA ALA A 66 32.01 -0.91 -15.06
C ALA A 66 32.40 -0.67 -16.52
N MET A 67 31.57 0.08 -17.28
CA MET A 67 31.88 0.47 -18.67
C MET A 67 33.14 1.32 -18.76
N ASN A 68 33.38 2.23 -17.81
CA ASN A 68 34.58 3.07 -17.78
C ASN A 68 35.90 2.26 -17.59
N THR A 69 35.82 1.03 -17.10
CA THR A 69 37.00 0.14 -17.04
C THR A 69 37.38 -0.42 -18.41
N GLY A 70 36.46 -0.40 -19.38
CA GLY A 70 36.63 -1.03 -20.69
C GLY A 70 36.69 -2.56 -20.67
N ASP A 71 36.41 -3.18 -19.51
CA ASP A 71 36.46 -4.65 -19.33
C ASP A 71 35.06 -5.27 -19.47
N PRO A 72 34.81 -6.06 -20.54
CA PRO A 72 33.52 -6.69 -20.75
C PRO A 72 33.10 -7.65 -19.63
N VAL A 73 34.04 -8.23 -18.90
CA VAL A 73 33.76 -9.14 -17.78
C VAL A 73 33.19 -8.35 -16.60
N GLN A 74 33.72 -7.17 -16.34
CA GLN A 74 33.20 -6.30 -15.28
C GLN A 74 31.82 -5.76 -15.60
N ILE A 75 31.53 -5.45 -16.85
CA ILE A 75 30.22 -5.01 -17.31
C ILE A 75 29.18 -6.14 -17.11
N ALA A 76 29.50 -7.35 -17.57
CA ALA A 76 28.63 -8.51 -17.39
C ALA A 76 28.38 -8.83 -15.91
N LYS A 77 29.42 -8.70 -15.08
CA LYS A 77 29.30 -8.90 -13.63
C LYS A 77 28.40 -7.84 -12.99
N ALA A 78 28.52 -6.57 -13.37
CA ALA A 78 27.66 -5.50 -12.84
C ALA A 78 26.19 -5.72 -13.21
N GLU A 79 25.89 -6.21 -14.42
CA GLU A 79 24.53 -6.59 -14.81
C GLU A 79 24.02 -7.77 -13.97
N GLU A 80 24.85 -8.78 -13.75
CA GLU A 80 24.47 -9.98 -12.98
C GLU A 80 24.26 -9.64 -11.50
N ASP A 81 25.15 -8.87 -10.88
CA ASP A 81 25.01 -8.41 -9.50
C ASP A 81 23.71 -7.59 -9.32
N ALA A 82 23.35 -6.76 -10.30
CA ALA A 82 22.12 -6.00 -10.29
C ALA A 82 20.86 -6.89 -10.37
N ARG A 83 20.91 -8.02 -11.09
CA ARG A 83 19.80 -8.99 -11.14
C ARG A 83 19.57 -9.71 -9.81
N HIS A 84 20.60 -9.85 -8.99
CA HIS A 84 20.53 -10.52 -7.69
C HIS A 84 20.09 -9.60 -6.54
N ILE A 85 19.79 -8.33 -6.81
CA ILE A 85 19.21 -7.43 -5.80
C ILE A 85 17.84 -7.94 -5.38
N LYS A 86 17.62 -8.02 -4.07
CA LYS A 86 16.35 -8.49 -3.49
C LYS A 86 15.15 -7.72 -4.06
N GLY A 87 14.16 -8.44 -4.53
CA GLY A 87 12.96 -7.88 -5.13
C GLY A 87 13.05 -7.67 -6.65
N VAL A 88 14.25 -7.69 -7.25
CA VAL A 88 14.40 -7.66 -8.71
C VAL A 88 13.97 -9.02 -9.27
N LYS A 89 12.94 -9.02 -10.10
CA LYS A 89 12.48 -10.22 -10.85
C LYS A 89 13.16 -10.35 -12.21
N ASN A 90 13.38 -9.23 -12.85
CA ASN A 90 14.06 -9.19 -14.14
C ASN A 90 14.76 -7.84 -14.31
N LEU A 91 15.96 -7.91 -14.89
CA LEU A 91 16.70 -6.74 -15.33
C LEU A 91 17.32 -7.06 -16.69
N THR A 92 16.97 -6.25 -17.68
CA THR A 92 17.55 -6.30 -19.01
C THR A 92 18.01 -4.92 -19.46
N VAL A 93 19.11 -4.86 -20.17
CA VAL A 93 19.60 -3.65 -20.82
C VAL A 93 19.47 -3.84 -22.33
N ALA A 94 18.46 -3.23 -22.92
CA ALA A 94 18.28 -3.22 -24.36
C ALA A 94 19.23 -2.22 -24.99
N LYS A 95 20.09 -2.69 -25.89
CA LYS A 95 21.05 -1.85 -26.62
C LYS A 95 20.35 -1.10 -27.74
N GLY A 96 20.70 0.17 -27.96
CA GLY A 96 20.27 0.94 -29.12
C GLY A 96 20.86 0.39 -30.43
N LYS A 97 20.21 0.59 -31.55
CA LYS A 97 20.66 0.11 -32.87
C LYS A 97 22.08 0.53 -33.20
N SER A 98 22.40 1.81 -33.04
CA SER A 98 23.74 2.36 -33.30
C SER A 98 24.82 1.73 -32.39
N LEU A 99 24.43 1.37 -31.14
CA LEU A 99 25.34 0.67 -30.24
C LEU A 99 25.59 -0.77 -30.67
N MET A 100 24.58 -1.45 -31.24
CA MET A 100 24.74 -2.80 -31.78
C MET A 100 25.59 -2.84 -33.04
N GLU A 101 25.58 -1.76 -33.83
CA GLU A 101 26.48 -1.61 -34.98
C GLU A 101 27.94 -1.46 -34.53
N LEU A 102 28.19 -0.71 -33.46
CA LEU A 102 29.54 -0.50 -32.93
C LEU A 102 30.07 -1.70 -32.15
N TYR A 103 29.20 -2.38 -31.38
CA TYR A 103 29.52 -3.55 -30.58
C TYR A 103 28.57 -4.69 -30.92
N PRO A 104 28.82 -5.42 -32.00
CA PRO A 104 28.00 -6.55 -32.42
C PRO A 104 27.84 -7.58 -31.28
N SER A 105 26.60 -8.01 -31.04
CA SER A 105 26.30 -9.05 -30.06
C SER A 105 25.31 -10.04 -30.65
N ASN A 106 25.34 -11.29 -30.12
CA ASN A 106 24.43 -12.34 -30.53
C ASN A 106 22.99 -12.10 -29.98
N VAL A 107 22.79 -11.06 -29.17
CA VAL A 107 21.45 -10.71 -28.64
C VAL A 107 20.74 -9.91 -29.70
N PRO A 108 19.53 -10.35 -30.15
CA PRO A 108 18.77 -9.62 -31.15
C PRO A 108 18.29 -8.27 -30.59
N TYR A 109 18.00 -7.33 -31.53
CA TYR A 109 17.36 -6.07 -31.14
C TYR A 109 16.00 -6.37 -30.51
N THR A 110 15.65 -5.57 -29.48
CA THR A 110 14.39 -5.77 -28.76
C THR A 110 13.16 -5.64 -29.65
N SER A 111 12.17 -6.51 -29.43
CA SER A 111 10.85 -6.44 -30.04
C SER A 111 9.76 -5.97 -29.05
N ASP A 112 10.15 -5.68 -27.80
CA ASP A 112 9.24 -5.23 -26.77
C ASP A 112 8.74 -3.80 -27.08
N LYS A 113 7.42 -3.66 -27.22
CA LYS A 113 6.77 -2.40 -27.63
C LYS A 113 7.02 -1.25 -26.68
N GLU A 114 7.05 -1.53 -25.37
CA GLU A 114 7.22 -0.50 -24.35
C GLU A 114 8.68 -0.03 -24.28
N VAL A 115 9.61 -0.97 -24.49
CA VAL A 115 11.04 -0.63 -24.62
C VAL A 115 11.27 0.22 -25.88
N LEU A 116 10.68 -0.18 -27.02
CA LEU A 116 10.77 0.61 -28.27
C LEU A 116 10.18 2.01 -28.11
N LYS A 117 9.01 2.11 -27.46
CA LYS A 117 8.38 3.38 -27.15
C LYS A 117 9.29 4.28 -26.29
N THR A 118 10.01 3.70 -25.33
CA THR A 118 10.95 4.42 -24.48
C THR A 118 12.17 4.92 -25.28
N PHE A 119 12.66 4.16 -26.25
CA PHE A 119 13.68 4.63 -27.18
C PHE A 119 13.23 5.88 -27.95
N ASP A 120 11.99 5.85 -28.45
CA ASP A 120 11.45 6.94 -29.28
C ASP A 120 11.09 8.18 -28.46
N SER A 121 10.43 7.98 -27.31
CA SER A 121 9.95 9.08 -26.47
C SER A 121 11.04 9.74 -25.64
N LYS A 122 12.15 9.04 -25.39
CA LYS A 122 13.23 9.45 -24.44
C LYS A 122 12.71 9.69 -23.02
N GLN A 123 11.53 9.17 -22.67
CA GLN A 123 10.89 9.33 -21.37
C GLN A 123 10.80 7.99 -20.63
N PRO A 124 10.98 7.98 -19.30
CA PRO A 124 10.78 6.77 -18.54
C PRO A 124 9.32 6.34 -18.57
N LEU A 125 9.10 5.03 -18.57
CA LEU A 125 7.78 4.42 -18.51
C LEU A 125 7.69 3.54 -17.26
N LEU A 126 6.61 3.71 -16.51
CA LEU A 126 6.30 2.91 -15.33
C LEU A 126 5.00 2.15 -15.57
N LEU A 127 5.04 0.83 -15.45
CA LEU A 127 3.90 -0.06 -15.62
C LEU A 127 3.71 -0.87 -14.35
N GLN A 128 2.48 -0.92 -13.85
CA GLN A 128 2.11 -1.74 -12.72
C GLN A 128 1.22 -2.88 -13.22
N THR A 129 1.54 -4.11 -12.81
CA THR A 129 0.78 -5.30 -13.16
C THR A 129 0.46 -6.09 -11.89
N ASN A 130 -0.80 -6.50 -11.78
CA ASN A 130 -1.24 -7.38 -10.71
C ASN A 130 -2.00 -8.54 -11.36
N ASN A 131 -1.34 -9.69 -11.47
CA ASN A 131 -1.87 -10.88 -12.11
C ASN A 131 -1.40 -12.16 -11.40
N GLU A 132 -1.67 -13.32 -11.97
CA GLU A 132 -1.27 -14.62 -11.40
C GLU A 132 0.25 -14.75 -11.18
N ASN A 133 1.08 -13.98 -11.89
CA ASN A 133 2.52 -13.94 -11.73
C ASN A 133 2.98 -12.97 -10.60
N GLY A 134 2.04 -12.44 -9.83
CA GLY A 134 2.26 -11.54 -8.70
C GLY A 134 2.01 -10.08 -9.01
N HIS A 135 2.20 -9.26 -7.98
CA HIS A 135 2.12 -7.82 -8.07
C HIS A 135 3.49 -7.24 -8.37
N ASN A 136 3.65 -6.59 -9.52
CA ASN A 136 4.95 -6.13 -9.99
C ASN A 136 4.88 -4.70 -10.52
N ILE A 137 5.99 -3.98 -10.37
CA ILE A 137 6.24 -2.72 -11.06
C ILE A 137 7.36 -2.94 -12.08
N ARG A 138 7.13 -2.56 -13.33
CA ARG A 138 8.12 -2.55 -14.40
C ARG A 138 8.47 -1.11 -14.72
N MET A 139 9.75 -0.77 -14.51
CA MET A 139 10.32 0.53 -14.83
C MET A 139 11.21 0.40 -16.05
N ILE A 140 10.87 1.12 -17.09
CA ILE A 140 11.62 1.15 -18.35
C ILE A 140 12.21 2.55 -18.48
N LYS A 141 13.54 2.67 -18.40
CA LYS A 141 14.21 3.96 -18.35
C LYS A 141 15.24 4.10 -19.46
N PRO A 142 15.21 5.21 -20.25
CA PRO A 142 16.20 5.44 -21.28
C PRO A 142 17.55 5.81 -20.66
N MET A 143 18.62 5.27 -21.22
CA MET A 143 20.00 5.59 -20.89
C MET A 143 20.47 6.67 -21.88
N ILE A 144 20.42 7.92 -21.44
CA ILE A 144 20.75 9.07 -22.27
C ILE A 144 22.27 9.27 -22.31
N ALA A 145 22.84 9.41 -23.49
CA ALA A 145 24.24 9.69 -23.68
C ALA A 145 24.63 11.05 -23.11
N THR A 146 25.63 11.04 -22.24
CA THR A 146 26.32 12.26 -21.79
C THR A 146 27.65 12.38 -22.51
N GLN A 147 28.28 13.53 -22.44
CA GLN A 147 29.59 13.79 -23.09
C GLN A 147 30.63 12.74 -22.72
N GLU A 148 30.64 12.22 -21.50
CA GLU A 148 31.54 11.16 -21.07
C GLU A 148 31.27 9.82 -21.77
N CYS A 149 30.01 9.53 -22.14
CA CYS A 149 29.65 8.30 -22.83
C CYS A 149 30.25 8.28 -24.27
N LEU A 150 30.40 9.44 -24.87
CA LEU A 150 30.86 9.57 -26.26
C LEU A 150 32.33 9.19 -26.48
N MET A 151 33.11 9.10 -25.39
CA MET A 151 34.51 8.62 -25.49
C MET A 151 34.58 7.17 -25.96
N CYS A 152 33.60 6.33 -25.55
CA CYS A 152 33.51 4.93 -25.95
C CYS A 152 32.43 4.69 -27.01
N HIS A 153 31.44 5.57 -27.11
CA HIS A 153 30.30 5.48 -28.03
C HIS A 153 30.33 6.59 -29.08
N GLY A 154 31.44 6.66 -29.83
CA GLY A 154 31.74 7.76 -30.76
C GLY A 154 30.78 7.88 -31.96
N ASN A 155 29.89 6.92 -32.18
CA ASN A 155 28.84 6.99 -33.21
C ASN A 155 27.50 7.54 -32.68
N GLN A 156 27.49 8.11 -31.47
CA GLN A 156 26.33 8.74 -30.84
C GLN A 156 26.53 10.23 -30.67
N ASN A 157 25.44 10.94 -30.40
CA ASN A 157 25.48 12.36 -30.01
C ASN A 157 25.01 12.48 -28.56
N GLU A 158 25.39 13.59 -27.91
CA GLU A 158 24.87 13.92 -26.59
C GLU A 158 23.34 14.06 -26.65
N GLY A 159 22.64 13.40 -25.69
CA GLY A 159 21.17 13.35 -25.67
C GLY A 159 20.54 12.21 -26.48
N ASP A 160 21.34 11.36 -27.15
CA ASP A 160 20.84 10.15 -27.78
C ASP A 160 20.56 9.06 -26.75
N VAL A 161 19.61 8.15 -27.04
CA VAL A 161 19.34 6.97 -26.21
C VAL A 161 20.24 5.83 -26.64
N ILE A 162 21.31 5.57 -25.88
CA ILE A 162 22.28 4.49 -26.14
C ILE A 162 21.76 3.11 -25.77
N GLY A 163 20.80 3.08 -24.83
CA GLY A 163 20.16 1.86 -24.36
C GLY A 163 18.92 2.17 -23.55
N VAL A 164 18.19 1.14 -23.19
CA VAL A 164 17.05 1.21 -22.29
C VAL A 164 17.20 0.15 -21.21
N MET A 165 17.18 0.58 -19.97
CA MET A 165 17.14 -0.30 -18.81
C MET A 165 15.70 -0.67 -18.51
N ASP A 166 15.39 -1.96 -18.48
CA ASP A 166 14.09 -2.53 -18.20
C ASP A 166 14.18 -3.36 -16.92
N LEU A 167 13.63 -2.82 -15.86
CA LEU A 167 13.66 -3.37 -14.51
C LEU A 167 12.26 -3.78 -14.09
N THR A 168 12.05 -5.04 -13.76
CA THR A 168 10.83 -5.55 -13.14
C THR A 168 11.09 -5.88 -11.68
N PHE A 169 10.33 -5.26 -10.79
CA PHE A 169 10.43 -5.42 -9.34
C PHE A 169 9.15 -6.01 -8.77
N SER A 170 9.28 -6.96 -7.83
CA SER A 170 8.15 -7.57 -7.14
C SER A 170 7.69 -6.73 -5.96
N LEU A 171 6.38 -6.53 -5.86
CA LEU A 171 5.71 -5.92 -4.71
C LEU A 171 5.13 -6.96 -3.74
N ASP A 172 5.27 -8.26 -4.03
CA ASP A 172 4.63 -9.33 -3.24
C ASP A 172 5.05 -9.30 -1.76
N GLU A 173 6.33 -8.96 -1.49
CA GLU A 173 6.82 -8.81 -0.11
C GLU A 173 6.22 -7.58 0.57
N SER A 174 6.14 -6.45 -0.13
CA SER A 174 5.50 -5.22 0.37
C SER A 174 4.02 -5.45 0.64
N ASP A 175 3.31 -6.12 -0.26
CA ASP A 175 1.90 -6.47 -0.08
C ASP A 175 1.68 -7.36 1.15
N THR A 176 2.57 -8.31 1.38
CA THR A 176 2.50 -9.20 2.56
C THR A 176 2.71 -8.40 3.85
N GLN A 177 3.67 -7.49 3.88
CA GLN A 177 3.92 -6.62 5.03
C GLN A 177 2.73 -5.68 5.28
N ILE A 178 2.15 -5.08 4.24
CA ILE A 178 0.96 -4.22 4.34
C ILE A 178 -0.22 -5.01 4.91
N ARG A 179 -0.47 -6.23 4.40
CA ARG A 179 -1.54 -7.10 4.93
C ARG A 179 -1.33 -7.45 6.40
N ALA A 180 -0.11 -7.74 6.82
CA ALA A 180 0.23 -8.01 8.21
C ALA A 180 -0.05 -6.78 9.09
N LEU A 181 0.39 -5.59 8.69
CA LEU A 181 0.12 -4.33 9.39
C LEU A 181 -1.39 -4.05 9.51
N ILE A 182 -2.15 -4.25 8.43
CA ILE A 182 -3.60 -4.08 8.44
C ILE A 182 -4.26 -5.05 9.42
N ALA A 183 -3.81 -6.30 9.46
CA ALA A 183 -4.32 -7.29 10.39
C ALA A 183 -4.03 -6.91 11.85
N GLU A 184 -2.81 -6.46 12.16
CA GLU A 184 -2.44 -5.98 13.50
C GLU A 184 -3.28 -4.78 13.95
N ILE A 185 -3.41 -3.76 13.09
CA ILE A 185 -4.23 -2.57 13.37
C ILE A 185 -5.70 -2.97 13.58
N SER A 186 -6.21 -3.90 12.78
CA SER A 186 -7.58 -4.39 12.90
C SER A 186 -7.81 -5.12 14.23
N ILE A 187 -6.89 -5.98 14.66
CA ILE A 187 -6.97 -6.69 15.93
C ILE A 187 -6.96 -5.69 17.11
N ILE A 188 -6.03 -4.74 17.10
CA ILE A 188 -5.94 -3.70 18.14
C ILE A 188 -7.22 -2.88 18.19
N SER A 189 -7.76 -2.49 17.04
CA SER A 189 -9.02 -1.73 16.94
C SER A 189 -10.20 -2.49 17.51
N ILE A 190 -10.29 -3.79 17.25
CA ILE A 190 -11.35 -4.66 17.79
C ILE A 190 -11.24 -4.75 19.32
N ILE A 191 -10.03 -4.99 19.87
CA ILE A 191 -9.80 -5.05 21.31
C ILE A 191 -10.19 -3.73 21.98
N LEU A 192 -9.76 -2.61 21.41
CA LEU A 192 -10.09 -1.29 21.93
C LEU A 192 -11.61 -1.01 21.91
N ALA A 193 -12.28 -1.44 20.84
CA ALA A 193 -13.74 -1.34 20.75
C ALA A 193 -14.43 -2.13 21.86
N PHE A 194 -14.02 -3.36 22.14
CA PHE A 194 -14.58 -4.15 23.24
C PHE A 194 -14.35 -3.52 24.61
N ILE A 195 -13.15 -2.99 24.89
CA ILE A 195 -12.84 -2.29 26.13
C ILE A 195 -13.76 -1.06 26.28
N THR A 196 -13.90 -0.28 25.22
CA THR A 196 -14.72 0.95 25.26
C THR A 196 -16.20 0.64 25.45
N ILE A 197 -16.71 -0.40 24.78
CA ILE A 197 -18.08 -0.87 24.97
C ILE A 197 -18.32 -1.32 26.42
N GLY A 198 -17.38 -2.06 26.99
CA GLY A 198 -17.44 -2.51 28.40
C GLY A 198 -17.48 -1.32 29.37
N LEU A 199 -16.64 -0.32 29.15
CA LEU A 199 -16.62 0.91 29.95
C LEU A 199 -17.94 1.69 29.84
N ILE A 200 -18.45 1.89 28.63
CA ILE A 200 -19.71 2.58 28.39
C ILE A 200 -20.86 1.83 29.05
N PHE A 201 -20.93 0.51 28.90
CA PHE A 201 -21.93 -0.32 29.56
C PHE A 201 -21.92 -0.14 31.08
N PHE A 202 -20.71 -0.17 31.69
CA PHE A 202 -20.56 0.01 33.14
C PHE A 202 -21.00 1.40 33.60
N ILE A 203 -20.55 2.46 32.90
CA ILE A 203 -20.88 3.85 33.25
C ILE A 203 -22.38 4.11 33.10
N VAL A 204 -22.98 3.73 31.97
CA VAL A 204 -24.41 3.94 31.71
C VAL A 204 -25.26 3.20 32.73
N ARG A 205 -24.91 1.96 33.06
CA ARG A 205 -25.65 1.16 34.05
C ARG A 205 -25.54 1.78 35.45
N LYS A 206 -24.36 2.25 35.85
CA LYS A 206 -24.15 2.90 37.14
C LYS A 206 -24.90 4.23 37.24
N ALA A 207 -24.96 5.01 36.17
CA ALA A 207 -25.67 6.31 36.14
C ALA A 207 -27.19 6.14 36.06
N THR A 208 -27.70 5.08 35.39
CA THR A 208 -29.17 4.93 35.18
C THR A 208 -29.85 4.18 36.32
N ASN A 209 -29.15 3.33 37.08
CA ASN A 209 -29.74 2.60 38.22
C ASN A 209 -30.36 3.49 39.30
N PRO A 210 -29.76 4.61 39.76
CA PRO A 210 -30.37 5.50 40.72
C PRO A 210 -31.67 6.14 40.20
N ILE A 211 -31.70 6.53 38.92
CA ILE A 211 -32.85 7.16 38.28
C ILE A 211 -34.03 6.19 38.21
N GLN A 212 -33.78 4.93 37.90
CA GLN A 212 -34.80 3.89 37.86
C GLN A 212 -35.39 3.63 39.25
N LYS A 213 -34.56 3.57 40.30
CA LYS A 213 -35.03 3.43 41.68
C LYS A 213 -35.90 4.60 42.14
N LEU A 214 -35.57 5.83 41.72
CA LEU A 214 -36.34 7.02 41.97
C LEU A 214 -37.71 6.93 41.29
N LYS A 215 -37.76 6.54 40.01
CA LYS A 215 -39.00 6.36 39.27
C LYS A 215 -39.90 5.28 39.90
N ASP A 216 -39.34 4.12 40.23
CA ASP A 216 -40.10 3.03 40.86
C ASP A 216 -40.62 3.43 42.26
N GLY A 217 -39.83 4.27 43.00
CA GLY A 217 -40.27 4.85 44.27
C GLY A 217 -41.44 5.83 44.10
N PHE A 218 -41.42 6.69 43.06
CA PHE A 218 -42.51 7.60 42.76
C PHE A 218 -43.78 6.87 42.30
N GLU A 219 -43.68 5.86 41.44
CA GLU A 219 -44.84 5.04 41.03
C GLU A 219 -45.48 4.33 42.21
N ASN A 220 -44.69 3.77 43.14
CA ASN A 220 -45.19 3.14 44.36
C ASN A 220 -45.90 4.15 45.27
N LEU A 221 -45.44 5.38 45.41
CA LEU A 221 -46.10 6.43 46.16
C LEU A 221 -47.42 6.88 45.53
N LEU A 222 -47.49 6.98 44.19
CA LEU A 222 -48.72 7.30 43.47
C LEU A 222 -49.78 6.20 43.64
N HIS A 223 -49.40 4.94 43.50
CA HIS A 223 -50.32 3.80 43.73
C HIS A 223 -50.78 3.66 45.19
N SER A 224 -49.90 3.98 46.15
CA SER A 224 -50.26 3.96 47.58
C SER A 224 -51.23 5.07 47.96
N ASN A 225 -51.20 6.20 47.25
CA ASN A 225 -52.14 7.32 47.49
C ASN A 225 -53.50 7.07 46.86
N ASP A 226 -53.60 6.36 45.73
CA ASP A 226 -54.89 6.01 45.10
C ASP A 226 -55.70 4.98 45.91
N THR A 227 -55.07 4.15 46.72
CA THR A 227 -55.74 3.19 47.59
C THR A 227 -56.29 3.84 48.88
N ASN A 228 -55.87 5.03 49.24
CA ASN A 228 -56.40 5.76 50.44
C ASN A 228 -57.50 6.78 50.14
N ILE A 229 -57.97 6.93 48.89
CA ILE A 229 -59.05 7.85 48.52
C ILE A 229 -60.42 7.15 48.29
N SER A 230 -60.45 5.80 48.45
CA SER A 230 -61.67 5.00 48.38
C SER A 230 -62.26 4.67 49.82
N LEU A 231 -62.68 5.68 50.55
CA LEU A 231 -63.60 5.57 51.70
C LEU A 231 -64.75 6.53 51.54
#